data_2556ae99aa4dbbdc5165621ba3015226
#
_entry.id   2556ae99aa4dbbdc5165621ba3015226
#
_cell.length_a   1.000
_cell.length_b   1.000
_cell.length_c   1.000
_cell.angle_alpha   90.00
_cell.angle_beta   90.00
_cell.angle_gamma   90.00
#
_symmetry.space_group_name_H-M   'P 1'
#
loop_
_entity.id
_entity.type
_entity.pdbx_description
1 polymer ?
#
loop_
_entity_poly.entity_id
_entity_poly.type
_entity_poly.pdbx_seq_one_letter_code
_entity_poly.pdbx_strand_id
1 'polypeptide(L)'
;PLEEQFEVADAAIRRDRAFISDISRIWSGETDIFEVFDEYLKELRSSRDVADEEVGRIKKALSNLQSLTTYPFTALELAPDISEEDVADVFVRINSKGTPLNQADFILTLMSVFWDDGRAELEHFCREARKPTKGSASPFNHFIEPDPAQLLRVSVGVAFKRARLKYVYSILRGKDLETERFSDERRIEQFEKLKDAQSRVLNIQYWHDFLSCIRLAGFRSSRMISSQNNLLFAYMLYLIGRTEIGTEEFILRKIIAQWFFMSAVTGRYTGSPESAMESDLARLRDAENPEIFVTRLQQICEISLTNDYWTTTLPNDLATSSPRSPSLFAYHAALVLLDAPALFSNARIKDLLDPATHASRSAVERHHLYPKGYL
;
A
#
# COMPACT_ATOMS: atom_id res chain seq x y z
N PRO A 1 -7.35 3.45 24.50
CA PRO A 1 -7.18 3.29 23.07
C PRO A 1 -8.01 2.08 22.59
N LEU A 2 -8.57 2.15 21.40
CA LEU A 2 -9.43 1.09 20.82
C LEU A 2 -8.63 -0.18 20.48
N GLU A 3 -7.32 -0.09 20.41
CA GLU A 3 -6.39 -1.15 19.99
C GLU A 3 -6.25 -2.29 21.01
N GLU A 4 -6.63 -2.09 22.26
CA GLU A 4 -6.51 -3.09 23.33
C GLU A 4 -7.83 -3.79 23.67
N GLN A 5 -8.91 -3.54 22.91
CA GLN A 5 -10.24 -4.09 23.24
C GLN A 5 -10.50 -5.47 22.67
N PHE A 6 -9.81 -5.86 21.60
CA PHE A 6 -9.97 -7.16 20.93
C PHE A 6 -8.61 -7.74 20.59
N GLU A 7 -8.41 -9.01 20.93
CA GLU A 7 -7.21 -9.78 20.63
C GLU A 7 -7.57 -11.14 20.03
N VAL A 8 -6.62 -11.74 19.31
CA VAL A 8 -6.81 -13.11 18.80
C VAL A 8 -6.70 -14.08 19.95
N ALA A 9 -7.71 -14.95 20.14
CA ALA A 9 -7.79 -15.91 21.22
C ALA A 9 -6.71 -17.00 21.11
N ASP A 10 -5.48 -16.67 21.48
CA ASP A 10 -4.38 -17.63 21.67
C ASP A 10 -4.39 -18.24 23.09
N ALA A 11 -3.40 -19.08 23.40
CA ALA A 11 -3.29 -19.74 24.69
C ALA A 11 -2.99 -18.78 25.85
N ALA A 12 -2.39 -17.59 25.58
CA ALA A 12 -2.11 -16.57 26.59
C ALA A 12 -3.37 -15.76 26.89
N ILE A 13 -4.05 -15.26 25.87
CA ILE A 13 -5.30 -14.49 25.98
C ILE A 13 -6.41 -15.32 26.64
N ARG A 14 -6.52 -16.62 26.33
CA ARG A 14 -7.51 -17.52 26.98
C ARG A 14 -7.29 -17.71 28.48
N ARG A 15 -6.10 -17.42 28.99
CA ARG A 15 -5.77 -17.51 30.42
C ARG A 15 -5.78 -16.14 31.11
N ASP A 16 -5.83 -15.07 30.33
CA ASP A 16 -5.86 -13.73 30.86
C ASP A 16 -7.28 -13.36 31.28
N ARG A 17 -7.47 -13.15 32.57
CA ARG A 17 -8.77 -12.79 33.17
C ARG A 17 -9.25 -11.39 32.80
N ALA A 18 -8.43 -10.59 32.14
CA ALA A 18 -8.83 -9.31 31.61
C ALA A 18 -9.63 -9.43 30.29
N PHE A 19 -9.66 -10.63 29.69
CA PHE A 19 -10.36 -10.89 28.43
C PHE A 19 -11.49 -11.91 28.61
N ILE A 20 -12.60 -11.71 27.89
CA ILE A 20 -13.60 -12.74 27.65
C ILE A 20 -13.02 -13.66 26.58
N SER A 21 -12.74 -14.91 26.93
CA SER A 21 -12.00 -15.85 26.06
C SER A 21 -12.74 -16.21 24.76
N ASP A 22 -14.07 -16.14 24.75
CA ASP A 22 -14.93 -16.38 23.60
C ASP A 22 -16.09 -15.39 23.58
N ILE A 23 -15.95 -14.35 22.79
CA ILE A 23 -16.95 -13.29 22.63
C ILE A 23 -18.19 -13.76 21.83
N SER A 24 -18.08 -14.85 21.06
CA SER A 24 -19.20 -15.37 20.25
C SER A 24 -20.39 -15.81 21.11
N ARG A 25 -20.17 -16.14 22.39
CA ARG A 25 -21.19 -16.47 23.35
C ARG A 25 -22.29 -15.41 23.50
N ILE A 26 -21.96 -14.13 23.26
CA ILE A 26 -22.91 -13.01 23.32
C ILE A 26 -24.04 -13.16 22.28
N TRP A 27 -23.76 -13.85 21.17
CA TRP A 27 -24.69 -13.96 20.03
C TRP A 27 -25.16 -15.40 19.79
N SER A 28 -24.72 -16.38 20.60
CA SER A 28 -25.08 -17.80 20.43
C SER A 28 -26.57 -18.10 20.69
N GLY A 29 -27.23 -17.24 21.47
CA GLY A 29 -28.60 -17.47 21.93
C GLY A 29 -28.73 -18.53 23.03
N GLU A 30 -27.62 -19.20 23.37
CA GLU A 30 -27.60 -20.25 24.42
C GLU A 30 -27.35 -19.68 25.82
N THR A 31 -26.74 -18.50 25.91
CA THR A 31 -26.35 -17.85 27.16
C THR A 31 -26.93 -16.44 27.22
N ASP A 32 -27.49 -16.05 28.36
CA ASP A 32 -27.91 -14.66 28.57
C ASP A 32 -26.67 -13.76 28.69
N ILE A 33 -26.75 -12.56 28.10
CA ILE A 33 -25.68 -11.57 28.20
C ILE A 33 -25.33 -11.20 29.65
N PHE A 34 -26.32 -11.23 30.52
CA PHE A 34 -26.12 -11.00 31.96
C PHE A 34 -25.29 -12.10 32.62
N GLU A 35 -25.43 -13.35 32.19
CA GLU A 35 -24.61 -14.47 32.66
C GLU A 35 -23.17 -14.30 32.22
N VAL A 36 -22.92 -13.91 30.93
CA VAL A 36 -21.58 -13.62 30.41
C VAL A 36 -20.94 -12.47 31.17
N PHE A 37 -21.72 -11.43 31.47
CA PHE A 37 -21.27 -10.29 32.25
C PHE A 37 -20.88 -10.68 33.68
N ASP A 38 -21.73 -11.43 34.36
CA ASP A 38 -21.53 -11.83 35.77
C ASP A 38 -20.33 -12.78 35.91
N GLU A 39 -20.18 -13.73 34.98
CA GLU A 39 -19.02 -14.64 34.91
C GLU A 39 -17.73 -13.82 34.73
N TYR A 40 -17.71 -12.93 33.74
CA TYR A 40 -16.53 -12.11 33.46
C TYR A 40 -16.19 -11.19 34.65
N LEU A 41 -17.18 -10.55 35.24
CA LEU A 41 -16.98 -9.67 36.39
C LEU A 41 -16.45 -10.44 37.62
N LYS A 42 -16.93 -11.64 37.84
CA LYS A 42 -16.46 -12.55 38.91
C LYS A 42 -14.99 -12.93 38.71
N GLU A 43 -14.61 -13.29 37.48
CA GLU A 43 -13.22 -13.60 37.12
C GLU A 43 -12.30 -12.40 37.27
N LEU A 44 -12.73 -11.24 36.78
CA LEU A 44 -11.96 -9.99 36.83
C LEU A 44 -11.73 -9.55 38.29
N ARG A 45 -12.78 -9.62 39.12
CA ARG A 45 -12.72 -9.29 40.58
C ARG A 45 -11.84 -10.26 41.37
N SER A 46 -11.66 -11.49 40.88
CA SER A 46 -10.72 -12.42 41.51
C SER A 46 -9.25 -12.08 41.26
N SER A 47 -8.97 -11.26 40.28
CA SER A 47 -7.62 -10.82 39.93
C SER A 47 -7.24 -9.42 40.40
N ARG A 48 -8.23 -8.53 40.53
CA ARG A 48 -8.03 -7.13 40.97
C ARG A 48 -9.33 -6.50 41.46
N ASP A 49 -9.21 -5.37 42.13
CA ASP A 49 -10.35 -4.50 42.45
C ASP A 49 -10.92 -3.86 41.17
N VAL A 50 -12.25 -3.80 41.09
CA VAL A 50 -12.98 -3.23 39.96
C VAL A 50 -13.96 -2.19 40.48
N ALA A 51 -13.74 -0.92 40.10
CA ALA A 51 -14.58 0.18 40.51
C ALA A 51 -15.96 0.12 39.84
N ASP A 52 -16.98 0.66 40.51
CA ASP A 52 -18.37 0.65 40.00
C ASP A 52 -18.51 1.38 38.65
N GLU A 53 -17.70 2.40 38.41
CA GLU A 53 -17.66 3.11 37.13
C GLU A 53 -17.15 2.21 36.00
N GLU A 54 -16.16 1.34 36.27
CA GLU A 54 -15.65 0.35 35.32
C GLU A 54 -16.68 -0.74 35.05
N VAL A 55 -17.38 -1.22 36.08
CA VAL A 55 -18.50 -2.16 35.94
C VAL A 55 -19.56 -1.60 34.99
N GLY A 56 -19.93 -0.33 35.13
CA GLY A 56 -20.87 0.36 34.24
C GLY A 56 -20.38 0.41 32.77
N ARG A 57 -19.08 0.68 32.57
CA ARG A 57 -18.48 0.69 31.23
C ARG A 57 -18.48 -0.69 30.57
N ILE A 58 -18.11 -1.74 31.29
CA ILE A 58 -18.13 -3.14 30.81
C ILE A 58 -19.55 -3.53 30.39
N LYS A 59 -20.55 -3.26 31.27
CA LYS A 59 -21.95 -3.56 30.97
C LYS A 59 -22.43 -2.86 29.70
N LYS A 60 -22.09 -1.58 29.54
CA LYS A 60 -22.44 -0.79 28.34
C LYS A 60 -21.75 -1.36 27.09
N ALA A 61 -20.48 -1.75 27.19
CA ALA A 61 -19.73 -2.31 26.07
C ALA A 61 -20.35 -3.65 25.58
N LEU A 62 -20.67 -4.55 26.49
CA LEU A 62 -21.33 -5.83 26.17
C LEU A 62 -22.72 -5.62 25.57
N SER A 63 -23.52 -4.71 26.12
CA SER A 63 -24.84 -4.35 25.58
C SER A 63 -24.74 -3.78 24.17
N ASN A 64 -23.75 -2.92 23.90
CA ASN A 64 -23.50 -2.39 22.57
C ASN A 64 -23.10 -3.50 21.58
N LEU A 65 -22.26 -4.46 21.99
CA LEU A 65 -21.89 -5.61 21.17
C LEU A 65 -23.12 -6.47 20.82
N GLN A 66 -23.98 -6.77 21.81
CA GLN A 66 -25.21 -7.53 21.57
C GLN A 66 -26.12 -6.82 20.57
N SER A 67 -26.24 -5.48 20.68
CA SER A 67 -27.10 -4.68 19.82
C SER A 67 -26.66 -4.65 18.34
N LEU A 68 -25.46 -5.12 18.01
CA LEU A 68 -24.99 -5.21 16.62
C LEU A 68 -25.87 -6.16 15.78
N THR A 69 -26.49 -7.18 16.39
CA THR A 69 -27.42 -8.08 15.69
C THR A 69 -28.72 -7.41 15.24
N THR A 70 -29.08 -6.32 15.88
CA THR A 70 -30.28 -5.52 15.56
C THR A 70 -29.96 -4.23 14.81
N TYR A 71 -28.70 -4.06 14.40
CA TYR A 71 -28.29 -2.88 13.64
C TYR A 71 -29.03 -2.84 12.29
N PRO A 72 -29.77 -1.77 11.99
CA PRO A 72 -30.54 -1.71 10.76
C PRO A 72 -29.61 -1.42 9.58
N PHE A 73 -29.58 -2.34 8.60
CA PHE A 73 -28.99 -2.08 7.29
C PHE A 73 -30.08 -1.63 6.33
N THR A 74 -29.91 -0.46 5.74
CA THR A 74 -30.78 -0.02 4.64
C THR A 74 -30.26 -0.61 3.35
N ALA A 75 -31.02 -1.49 2.71
CA ALA A 75 -30.76 -2.00 1.38
C ALA A 75 -31.57 -1.23 0.35
N LEU A 76 -30.92 -0.75 -0.70
CA LEU A 76 -31.60 -0.24 -1.90
C LEU A 76 -31.62 -1.37 -2.93
N GLU A 77 -32.79 -1.90 -3.21
CA GLU A 77 -32.99 -2.92 -4.24
C GLU A 77 -33.26 -2.23 -5.58
N LEU A 78 -32.47 -2.54 -6.58
CA LEU A 78 -32.64 -2.02 -7.94
C LEU A 78 -33.51 -2.98 -8.74
N ALA A 79 -34.32 -2.43 -9.67
CA ALA A 79 -35.15 -3.25 -10.53
C ALA A 79 -34.29 -4.18 -11.42
N PRO A 80 -34.76 -5.42 -11.71
CA PRO A 80 -33.95 -6.40 -12.46
C PRO A 80 -33.66 -5.98 -13.92
N ASP A 81 -34.41 -5.04 -14.43
CA ASP A 81 -34.30 -4.51 -15.80
C ASP A 81 -33.44 -3.25 -15.92
N ILE A 82 -32.83 -2.82 -14.80
CA ILE A 82 -31.92 -1.68 -14.83
C ILE A 82 -30.62 -2.05 -15.55
N SER A 83 -30.09 -1.14 -16.35
CA SER A 83 -28.83 -1.38 -17.05
C SER A 83 -27.65 -1.44 -16.10
N GLU A 84 -26.59 -2.22 -16.43
CA GLU A 84 -25.36 -2.31 -15.66
C GLU A 84 -24.70 -0.93 -15.47
N GLU A 85 -24.85 -0.02 -16.44
CA GLU A 85 -24.38 1.37 -16.36
C GLU A 85 -25.13 2.17 -15.29
N ASP A 86 -26.45 2.03 -15.25
CA ASP A 86 -27.27 2.71 -14.24
C ASP A 86 -27.00 2.17 -12.84
N VAL A 87 -26.73 0.86 -12.70
CA VAL A 87 -26.29 0.25 -11.44
C VAL A 87 -25.00 0.92 -10.96
N ALA A 88 -24.01 1.05 -11.85
CA ALA A 88 -22.73 1.69 -11.52
C ALA A 88 -22.94 3.18 -11.15
N ASP A 89 -23.78 3.91 -11.87
CA ASP A 89 -24.09 5.32 -11.57
C ASP A 89 -24.85 5.50 -10.25
N VAL A 90 -25.81 4.65 -9.93
CA VAL A 90 -26.52 4.64 -8.64
C VAL A 90 -25.54 4.37 -7.50
N PHE A 91 -24.66 3.37 -7.66
CA PHE A 91 -23.62 3.04 -6.68
C PHE A 91 -22.69 4.24 -6.42
N VAL A 92 -22.23 4.91 -7.46
CA VAL A 92 -21.41 6.12 -7.37
C VAL A 92 -22.15 7.23 -6.61
N ARG A 93 -23.43 7.47 -6.92
CA ARG A 93 -24.25 8.53 -6.28
C ARG A 93 -24.51 8.26 -4.80
N ILE A 94 -24.80 7.01 -4.42
CA ILE A 94 -25.03 6.63 -3.03
C ILE A 94 -23.75 6.85 -2.21
N ASN A 95 -22.62 6.38 -2.73
CA ASN A 95 -21.33 6.47 -2.03
C ASN A 95 -20.77 7.90 -2.01
N SER A 96 -21.14 8.76 -2.96
CA SER A 96 -20.71 10.17 -2.96
C SER A 96 -21.31 11.02 -1.83
N LYS A 97 -22.38 10.54 -1.18
CA LYS A 97 -23.04 11.21 -0.03
C LYS A 97 -22.57 10.69 1.33
N GLY A 98 -21.79 9.59 1.35
CA GLY A 98 -21.17 9.00 2.55
C GLY A 98 -19.70 9.35 2.67
N THR A 99 -18.89 8.38 3.16
CA THR A 99 -17.43 8.46 3.05
C THR A 99 -17.08 8.43 1.55
N PRO A 100 -16.41 9.47 1.01
CA PRO A 100 -16.12 9.50 -0.41
C PRO A 100 -15.28 8.28 -0.80
N LEU A 101 -15.83 7.42 -1.67
CA LEU A 101 -15.03 6.38 -2.30
C LEU A 101 -13.94 7.03 -3.13
N ASN A 102 -12.74 6.48 -3.06
CA ASN A 102 -11.68 6.90 -3.95
C ASN A 102 -11.96 6.37 -5.39
N GLN A 103 -11.31 6.95 -6.37
CA GLN A 103 -11.55 6.58 -7.77
C GLN A 103 -11.16 5.13 -8.11
N ALA A 104 -10.27 4.52 -7.35
CA ALA A 104 -9.94 3.12 -7.50
C ALA A 104 -11.12 2.21 -7.12
N ASP A 105 -11.86 2.58 -6.07
CA ASP A 105 -13.03 1.81 -5.62
C ASP A 105 -14.12 1.76 -6.70
N PHE A 106 -14.30 2.86 -7.46
CA PHE A 106 -15.23 2.86 -8.60
C PHE A 106 -14.81 1.90 -9.70
N ILE A 107 -13.52 1.84 -10.02
CA ILE A 107 -13.01 0.90 -11.02
C ILE A 107 -13.10 -0.54 -10.51
N LEU A 108 -12.78 -0.80 -9.24
CA LEU A 108 -12.96 -2.12 -8.62
C LEU A 108 -14.41 -2.58 -8.63
N THR A 109 -15.36 -1.65 -8.44
CA THR A 109 -16.79 -1.96 -8.57
C THR A 109 -17.16 -2.27 -10.03
N LEU A 110 -16.66 -1.50 -10.98
CA LEU A 110 -16.88 -1.78 -12.41
C LEU A 110 -16.30 -3.15 -12.79
N MET A 111 -15.13 -3.53 -12.25
CA MET A 111 -14.57 -4.86 -12.41
C MET A 111 -15.48 -5.95 -11.85
N SER A 112 -16.10 -5.75 -10.69
CA SER A 112 -17.04 -6.74 -10.12
C SER A 112 -18.25 -7.00 -11.02
N VAL A 113 -18.63 -6.04 -11.87
CA VAL A 113 -19.75 -6.19 -12.81
C VAL A 113 -19.30 -6.86 -14.12
N PHE A 114 -18.15 -6.43 -14.66
CA PHE A 114 -17.73 -6.83 -16.01
C PHE A 114 -16.59 -7.85 -16.03
N TRP A 115 -15.87 -8.02 -14.91
CA TRP A 115 -14.72 -8.93 -14.79
C TRP A 115 -14.40 -9.22 -13.32
N ASP A 116 -15.29 -9.94 -12.63
CA ASP A 116 -15.16 -10.25 -11.20
C ASP A 116 -13.90 -11.07 -10.85
N ASP A 117 -13.52 -12.03 -11.72
CA ASP A 117 -12.30 -12.80 -11.54
C ASP A 117 -11.06 -11.91 -11.38
N GLY A 118 -10.98 -10.82 -12.14
CA GLY A 118 -9.85 -9.91 -12.07
C GLY A 118 -9.75 -9.16 -10.74
N ARG A 119 -10.87 -8.82 -10.13
CA ARG A 119 -10.90 -8.28 -8.77
C ARG A 119 -10.47 -9.32 -7.75
N ALA A 120 -10.99 -10.54 -7.86
CA ALA A 120 -10.64 -11.65 -6.98
C ALA A 120 -9.14 -11.98 -7.03
N GLU A 121 -8.52 -11.93 -8.21
CA GLU A 121 -7.07 -12.12 -8.42
C GLU A 121 -6.24 -11.05 -7.68
N LEU A 122 -6.62 -9.76 -7.81
CA LEU A 122 -5.97 -8.66 -7.08
C LEU A 122 -6.05 -8.87 -5.56
N GLU A 123 -7.23 -9.21 -5.05
CA GLU A 123 -7.44 -9.46 -3.63
C GLU A 123 -6.66 -10.68 -3.15
N HIS A 124 -6.58 -11.74 -3.97
CA HIS A 124 -5.79 -12.94 -3.66
C HIS A 124 -4.31 -12.63 -3.56
N PHE A 125 -3.74 -11.95 -4.55
CA PHE A 125 -2.33 -11.55 -4.55
C PHE A 125 -1.99 -10.70 -3.33
N CYS A 126 -2.85 -9.75 -2.96
CA CYS A 126 -2.66 -8.90 -1.79
C CYS A 126 -2.70 -9.70 -0.47
N ARG A 127 -3.57 -10.71 -0.36
CA ARG A 127 -3.59 -11.61 0.82
C ARG A 127 -2.30 -12.44 0.93
N GLU A 128 -1.85 -13.02 -0.19
CA GLU A 128 -0.61 -13.80 -0.25
C GLU A 128 0.65 -12.94 0.04
N ALA A 129 0.60 -11.63 -0.25
CA ALA A 129 1.70 -10.71 0.02
C ALA A 129 1.92 -10.44 1.53
N ARG A 130 0.95 -10.74 2.40
CA ARG A 130 1.03 -10.43 3.83
C ARG A 130 1.86 -11.43 4.63
N LYS A 131 1.87 -12.70 4.22
CA LYS A 131 2.54 -13.77 4.96
C LYS A 131 3.33 -14.67 4.02
N PRO A 132 4.53 -15.12 4.41
CA PRO A 132 5.29 -16.05 3.59
C PRO A 132 4.57 -17.40 3.49
N THR A 133 4.46 -17.91 2.27
CA THR A 133 3.90 -19.24 2.01
C THR A 133 4.98 -20.28 2.06
N LYS A 134 4.74 -21.41 2.74
CA LYS A 134 5.69 -22.52 2.78
C LYS A 134 5.56 -23.38 1.53
N GLY A 135 6.67 -23.59 0.82
CA GLY A 135 6.77 -24.56 -0.29
C GLY A 135 6.25 -24.07 -1.65
N SER A 136 5.79 -22.84 -1.77
CA SER A 136 5.41 -22.22 -3.05
C SER A 136 5.92 -20.80 -3.16
N ALA A 137 6.11 -20.31 -4.40
CA ALA A 137 6.42 -18.92 -4.63
C ALA A 137 5.25 -18.05 -4.19
N SER A 138 5.52 -16.96 -3.45
CA SER A 138 4.50 -16.03 -3.00
C SER A 138 4.96 -14.59 -3.22
N PRO A 139 4.04 -13.61 -3.33
CA PRO A 139 4.40 -12.20 -3.47
C PRO A 139 4.90 -11.56 -2.17
N PHE A 140 5.02 -12.32 -1.09
CA PHE A 140 5.50 -11.83 0.20
C PHE A 140 6.87 -11.14 0.08
N ASN A 141 7.01 -10.00 0.76
CA ASN A 141 8.25 -9.22 0.80
C ASN A 141 8.28 -8.30 2.03
N HIS A 142 9.42 -7.65 2.27
CA HIS A 142 9.61 -6.74 3.40
C HIS A 142 9.48 -5.24 3.05
N PHE A 143 9.05 -4.90 1.83
CA PHE A 143 8.97 -3.51 1.36
C PHE A 143 7.56 -2.94 1.36
N ILE A 144 6.57 -3.76 1.02
CA ILE A 144 5.18 -3.32 0.89
C ILE A 144 4.22 -4.50 1.10
N GLU A 145 3.12 -4.21 1.77
CA GLU A 145 1.91 -5.04 1.77
C GLU A 145 0.89 -4.32 0.87
N PRO A 146 0.81 -4.67 -0.42
CA PRO A 146 -0.04 -3.93 -1.34
C PRO A 146 -1.51 -4.18 -1.05
N ASP A 147 -2.34 -3.19 -1.36
CA ASP A 147 -3.80 -3.34 -1.42
C ASP A 147 -4.31 -3.45 -2.87
N PRO A 148 -5.54 -3.94 -3.10
CA PRO A 148 -6.09 -4.10 -4.45
C PRO A 148 -6.14 -2.79 -5.26
N ALA A 149 -6.44 -1.66 -4.62
CA ALA A 149 -6.50 -0.36 -5.28
C ALA A 149 -5.11 0.10 -5.76
N GLN A 150 -4.06 -0.24 -5.01
CA GLN A 150 -2.68 0.05 -5.37
C GLN A 150 -2.22 -0.77 -6.59
N LEU A 151 -2.49 -2.07 -6.62
CA LEU A 151 -2.14 -2.93 -7.77
C LEU A 151 -3.00 -2.61 -8.99
N LEU A 152 -4.27 -2.29 -8.81
CA LEU A 152 -5.12 -1.76 -9.88
C LEU A 152 -4.51 -0.50 -10.50
N ARG A 153 -4.02 0.44 -9.69
CA ARG A 153 -3.35 1.66 -10.19
C ARG A 153 -2.13 1.33 -11.06
N VAL A 154 -1.35 0.32 -10.69
CA VAL A 154 -0.23 -0.17 -11.51
C VAL A 154 -0.75 -0.77 -12.81
N SER A 155 -1.78 -1.64 -12.76
CA SER A 155 -2.39 -2.27 -13.94
C SER A 155 -2.92 -1.25 -14.93
N VAL A 156 -3.63 -0.23 -14.42
CA VAL A 156 -4.12 0.90 -15.20
C VAL A 156 -2.98 1.69 -15.86
N GLY A 157 -1.92 1.97 -15.12
CA GLY A 157 -0.77 2.69 -15.64
C GLY A 157 -0.04 1.92 -16.74
N VAL A 158 0.08 0.60 -16.59
CA VAL A 158 0.64 -0.28 -17.63
C VAL A 158 -0.29 -0.35 -18.84
N ALA A 159 -1.61 -0.55 -18.66
CA ALA A 159 -2.57 -0.71 -19.75
C ALA A 159 -2.74 0.57 -20.58
N PHE A 160 -2.90 1.70 -19.92
CA PHE A 160 -3.39 2.95 -20.56
C PHE A 160 -2.36 4.09 -20.57
N LYS A 161 -1.21 3.91 -19.93
CA LYS A 161 -0.20 4.98 -19.71
C LYS A 161 -0.81 6.22 -19.04
N ARG A 162 -1.70 5.97 -18.07
CA ARG A 162 -2.42 6.97 -17.30
C ARG A 162 -2.24 6.73 -15.80
N ALA A 163 -2.03 7.80 -15.04
CA ALA A 163 -1.99 7.77 -13.59
C ALA A 163 -3.27 8.31 -12.95
N ARG A 164 -4.00 9.20 -13.66
CA ARG A 164 -5.25 9.77 -13.17
C ARG A 164 -6.41 8.83 -13.42
N LEU A 165 -6.86 8.13 -12.38
CA LEU A 165 -7.92 7.12 -12.46
C LEU A 165 -9.27 7.66 -12.95
N LYS A 166 -9.52 8.96 -12.76
CA LYS A 166 -10.74 9.62 -13.28
C LYS A 166 -10.93 9.42 -14.78
N TYR A 167 -9.86 9.51 -15.57
CA TYR A 167 -9.94 9.32 -17.02
C TYR A 167 -10.11 7.84 -17.37
N VAL A 168 -9.49 6.96 -16.58
CA VAL A 168 -9.54 5.51 -16.80
C VAL A 168 -10.93 4.94 -16.57
N TYR A 169 -11.64 5.43 -15.57
CA TYR A 169 -13.05 5.06 -15.36
C TYR A 169 -13.91 5.29 -16.61
N SER A 170 -13.76 6.46 -17.26
CA SER A 170 -14.47 6.74 -18.51
C SER A 170 -14.02 5.83 -19.67
N ILE A 171 -12.73 5.51 -19.78
CA ILE A 171 -12.20 4.59 -20.79
C ILE A 171 -12.76 3.18 -20.60
N LEU A 172 -12.79 2.68 -19.38
CA LEU A 172 -13.30 1.34 -19.06
C LEU A 172 -14.82 1.21 -19.23
N ARG A 173 -15.56 2.31 -19.17
CA ARG A 173 -16.98 2.34 -19.57
C ARG A 173 -17.17 2.32 -21.10
N GLY A 174 -16.10 2.27 -21.87
CA GLY A 174 -16.16 2.25 -23.33
C GLY A 174 -16.39 3.64 -23.96
N LYS A 175 -16.04 4.74 -23.26
CA LYS A 175 -16.15 6.10 -23.80
C LYS A 175 -15.21 6.26 -24.98
N ASP A 176 -15.74 6.65 -26.13
CA ASP A 176 -15.01 7.16 -27.26
C ASP A 176 -14.57 8.60 -26.98
N LEU A 177 -13.27 8.89 -27.07
CA LEU A 177 -12.72 10.21 -26.76
C LEU A 177 -13.03 11.26 -27.84
N GLU A 178 -13.34 10.84 -29.07
CA GLU A 178 -13.64 11.73 -30.20
C GLU A 178 -15.13 12.03 -30.29
N THR A 179 -15.97 10.99 -30.22
CA THR A 179 -17.42 11.11 -30.37
C THR A 179 -18.15 11.29 -29.03
N GLU A 180 -17.44 11.12 -27.90
CA GLU A 180 -17.98 11.11 -26.53
C GLU A 180 -19.08 10.06 -26.27
N ARG A 181 -19.29 9.12 -27.18
CA ARG A 181 -20.28 8.06 -27.06
C ARG A 181 -19.69 6.85 -26.34
N PHE A 182 -20.54 6.07 -25.68
CA PHE A 182 -20.20 4.82 -25.06
C PHE A 182 -20.54 3.66 -26.00
N SER A 183 -19.69 2.60 -26.00
CA SER A 183 -19.88 1.41 -26.81
C SER A 183 -19.42 0.18 -26.04
N ASP A 184 -20.19 -0.90 -26.09
CA ASP A 184 -19.88 -2.18 -25.47
C ASP A 184 -18.65 -2.81 -26.08
N GLU A 185 -18.48 -2.70 -27.39
CA GLU A 185 -17.29 -3.24 -28.07
C GLU A 185 -16.01 -2.58 -27.57
N ARG A 186 -16.05 -1.25 -27.39
CA ARG A 186 -14.90 -0.53 -26.81
C ARG A 186 -14.69 -0.91 -25.36
N ARG A 187 -15.75 -1.06 -24.57
CA ARG A 187 -15.63 -1.53 -23.17
C ARG A 187 -14.90 -2.86 -23.12
N ILE A 188 -15.32 -3.84 -23.91
CA ILE A 188 -14.68 -5.16 -23.99
C ILE A 188 -13.21 -5.01 -24.37
N GLU A 189 -12.88 -4.23 -25.40
CA GLU A 189 -11.50 -4.00 -25.81
C GLU A 189 -10.63 -3.40 -24.67
N GLN A 190 -11.17 -2.43 -23.94
CA GLN A 190 -10.42 -1.79 -22.85
C GLN A 190 -10.23 -2.75 -21.67
N PHE A 191 -11.24 -3.59 -21.37
CA PHE A 191 -11.08 -4.62 -20.35
C PHE A 191 -10.05 -5.68 -20.76
N GLU A 192 -9.97 -6.09 -22.02
CA GLU A 192 -8.92 -7.00 -22.48
C GLU A 192 -7.51 -6.39 -22.32
N LYS A 193 -7.33 -5.10 -22.59
CA LYS A 193 -6.06 -4.41 -22.31
C LYS A 193 -5.73 -4.39 -20.81
N LEU A 194 -6.75 -4.18 -19.95
CA LEU A 194 -6.56 -4.20 -18.51
C LEU A 194 -6.20 -5.61 -18.01
N LYS A 195 -6.85 -6.65 -18.52
CA LYS A 195 -6.56 -8.06 -18.19
C LYS A 195 -5.12 -8.44 -18.52
N ASP A 196 -4.66 -8.10 -19.73
CA ASP A 196 -3.28 -8.35 -20.14
C ASP A 196 -2.27 -7.61 -19.22
N ALA A 197 -2.52 -6.35 -18.93
CA ALA A 197 -1.68 -5.58 -18.02
C ALA A 197 -1.70 -6.16 -16.59
N GLN A 198 -2.87 -6.52 -16.05
CA GLN A 198 -2.98 -7.11 -14.72
C GLN A 198 -2.24 -8.46 -14.62
N SER A 199 -2.30 -9.30 -15.65
CA SER A 199 -1.56 -10.56 -15.65
C SER A 199 -0.05 -10.35 -15.50
N ARG A 200 0.49 -9.28 -16.08
CA ARG A 200 1.89 -8.88 -15.93
C ARG A 200 2.17 -8.31 -14.53
N VAL A 201 1.26 -7.51 -13.99
CA VAL A 201 1.36 -6.93 -12.63
C VAL A 201 1.34 -8.01 -11.55
N LEU A 202 0.52 -9.04 -11.71
CA LEU A 202 0.40 -10.15 -10.76
C LEU A 202 1.42 -11.27 -11.00
N ASN A 203 2.32 -11.11 -11.96
CA ASN A 203 3.39 -12.07 -12.19
C ASN A 203 4.41 -12.02 -11.05
N ILE A 204 4.50 -13.10 -10.28
CA ILE A 204 5.37 -13.21 -9.08
C ILE A 204 6.85 -13.00 -9.43
N GLN A 205 7.31 -13.48 -10.61
CA GLN A 205 8.69 -13.30 -11.02
C GLN A 205 9.01 -11.83 -11.30
N TYR A 206 8.16 -11.12 -12.07
CA TYR A 206 8.32 -9.67 -12.29
C TYR A 206 8.28 -8.87 -10.99
N TRP A 207 7.39 -9.26 -10.07
CA TRP A 207 7.31 -8.65 -8.76
C TRP A 207 8.62 -8.75 -7.98
N HIS A 208 9.21 -9.95 -7.86
CA HIS A 208 10.47 -10.15 -7.14
C HIS A 208 11.67 -9.55 -7.87
N ASP A 209 11.71 -9.60 -9.19
CA ASP A 209 12.76 -8.96 -9.99
C ASP A 209 12.74 -7.46 -9.79
N PHE A 210 11.56 -6.83 -9.79
CA PHE A 210 11.41 -5.43 -9.44
C PHE A 210 11.87 -5.13 -8.02
N LEU A 211 11.48 -5.92 -7.02
CA LEU A 211 11.91 -5.71 -5.63
C LEU A 211 13.44 -5.83 -5.47
N SER A 212 14.11 -6.57 -6.37
CA SER A 212 15.56 -6.57 -6.41
C SER A 212 16.16 -5.22 -6.82
N CYS A 213 15.44 -4.43 -7.65
CA CYS A 213 15.84 -3.06 -8.00
C CYS A 213 15.81 -2.14 -6.76
N ILE A 214 14.83 -2.33 -5.87
CA ILE A 214 14.72 -1.55 -4.64
C ILE A 214 15.89 -1.87 -3.69
N ARG A 215 16.28 -3.14 -3.61
CA ARG A 215 17.50 -3.54 -2.87
C ARG A 215 18.77 -2.98 -3.51
N LEU A 216 18.83 -2.95 -4.83
CA LEU A 216 19.96 -2.35 -5.58
C LEU A 216 20.04 -0.84 -5.34
N ALA A 217 18.94 -0.16 -5.09
CA ALA A 217 18.90 1.25 -4.69
C ALA A 217 19.31 1.49 -3.21
N GLY A 218 19.67 0.44 -2.46
CA GLY A 218 20.14 0.53 -1.07
C GLY A 218 19.05 0.41 -0.01
N PHE A 219 17.78 0.33 -0.38
CA PHE A 219 16.68 0.17 0.57
C PHE A 219 16.59 -1.28 1.06
N ARG A 220 16.19 -1.49 2.32
CA ARG A 220 16.17 -2.81 2.95
C ARG A 220 14.79 -3.27 3.41
N SER A 221 13.92 -2.33 3.81
CA SER A 221 12.58 -2.66 4.30
C SER A 221 11.61 -1.50 4.12
N SER A 222 10.33 -1.75 4.38
CA SER A 222 9.25 -0.76 4.40
C SER A 222 9.53 0.42 5.35
N ARG A 223 10.32 0.21 6.41
CA ARG A 223 10.73 1.26 7.37
C ARG A 223 11.58 2.36 6.73
N MET A 224 12.17 2.11 5.57
CA MET A 224 12.96 3.07 4.80
C MET A 224 12.17 3.71 3.65
N ILE A 225 10.90 3.36 3.47
CA ILE A 225 10.07 3.86 2.37
C ILE A 225 9.08 4.88 2.92
N SER A 226 9.28 6.14 2.57
CA SER A 226 8.43 7.26 2.99
C SER A 226 7.09 7.31 2.26
N SER A 227 7.04 6.80 1.02
CA SER A 227 5.83 6.79 0.18
C SER A 227 5.77 5.52 -0.64
N GLN A 228 4.71 4.74 -0.45
CA GLN A 228 4.44 3.55 -1.27
C GLN A 228 4.19 3.90 -2.74
N ASN A 229 3.73 5.11 -3.03
CA ASN A 229 3.56 5.59 -4.40
C ASN A 229 4.87 5.57 -5.21
N ASN A 230 6.01 5.85 -4.56
CA ASN A 230 7.32 5.74 -5.23
C ASN A 230 7.58 4.31 -5.70
N LEU A 231 7.28 3.33 -4.85
CA LEU A 231 7.49 1.92 -5.13
C LEU A 231 6.54 1.44 -6.24
N LEU A 232 5.26 1.77 -6.14
CA LEU A 232 4.24 1.37 -7.13
C LEU A 232 4.50 1.97 -8.52
N PHE A 233 4.92 3.24 -8.57
CA PHE A 233 5.24 3.87 -9.84
C PHE A 233 6.55 3.33 -10.44
N ALA A 234 7.56 3.06 -9.62
CA ALA A 234 8.78 2.40 -10.09
C ALA A 234 8.48 0.97 -10.61
N TYR A 235 7.53 0.25 -9.99
CA TYR A 235 7.06 -1.04 -10.50
C TYR A 235 6.37 -0.92 -11.86
N MET A 236 5.52 0.08 -12.02
CA MET A 236 4.89 0.40 -13.30
C MET A 236 5.93 0.64 -14.41
N LEU A 237 6.94 1.47 -14.12
CA LEU A 237 8.03 1.74 -15.07
C LEU A 237 8.86 0.50 -15.37
N TYR A 238 9.13 -0.33 -14.35
CA TYR A 238 9.80 -1.62 -14.54
C TYR A 238 9.03 -2.52 -15.51
N LEU A 239 7.71 -2.67 -15.32
CA LEU A 239 6.87 -3.49 -16.19
C LEU A 239 6.83 -2.94 -17.62
N ILE A 240 6.65 -1.63 -17.82
CA ILE A 240 6.69 -0.99 -19.13
C ILE A 240 8.04 -1.28 -19.81
N GLY A 241 9.14 -1.03 -19.12
CA GLY A 241 10.49 -1.27 -19.65
C GLY A 241 10.75 -2.74 -19.99
N ARG A 242 10.26 -3.67 -19.17
CA ARG A 242 10.46 -5.10 -19.31
C ARG A 242 9.59 -5.74 -20.40
N THR A 243 8.29 -5.43 -20.39
CA THR A 243 7.30 -6.20 -21.15
C THR A 243 6.86 -5.53 -22.45
N GLU A 244 7.05 -4.23 -22.60
CA GLU A 244 6.64 -3.48 -23.78
C GLU A 244 7.82 -2.94 -24.56
N ILE A 245 8.78 -2.33 -23.86
CA ILE A 245 9.97 -1.73 -24.49
C ILE A 245 11.03 -2.81 -24.78
N GLY A 246 11.07 -3.90 -24.02
CA GLY A 246 12.05 -4.96 -24.19
C GLY A 246 13.47 -4.57 -23.73
N THR A 247 13.56 -3.71 -22.72
CA THR A 247 14.86 -3.28 -22.17
C THR A 247 15.60 -4.46 -21.56
N GLU A 248 16.90 -4.55 -21.84
CA GLU A 248 17.79 -5.58 -21.28
C GLU A 248 17.75 -5.52 -19.73
N GLU A 249 17.69 -6.69 -19.09
CA GLU A 249 17.38 -6.80 -17.66
C GLU A 249 18.36 -6.07 -16.76
N PHE A 250 19.67 -6.16 -17.05
CA PHE A 250 20.69 -5.49 -16.22
C PHE A 250 20.60 -3.96 -16.33
N ILE A 251 20.36 -3.44 -17.53
CA ILE A 251 20.18 -2.02 -17.79
C ILE A 251 18.91 -1.52 -17.12
N LEU A 252 17.81 -2.28 -17.27
CA LEU A 252 16.53 -1.96 -16.66
C LEU A 252 16.61 -1.91 -15.12
N ARG A 253 17.22 -2.91 -14.51
CA ARG A 253 17.41 -2.93 -13.04
C ARG A 253 18.17 -1.72 -12.53
N LYS A 254 19.22 -1.34 -13.25
CA LYS A 254 20.05 -0.19 -12.89
C LYS A 254 19.27 1.13 -12.99
N ILE A 255 18.58 1.35 -14.10
CA ILE A 255 17.83 2.61 -14.28
C ILE A 255 16.65 2.73 -13.34
N ILE A 256 15.93 1.62 -13.05
CA ILE A 256 14.83 1.59 -12.08
C ILE A 256 15.34 1.83 -10.65
N ALA A 257 16.50 1.27 -10.28
CA ALA A 257 17.12 1.57 -9.00
C ALA A 257 17.50 3.06 -8.85
N GLN A 258 18.07 3.66 -9.89
CA GLN A 258 18.37 5.09 -9.93
C GLN A 258 17.11 5.95 -9.83
N TRP A 259 16.09 5.61 -10.60
CA TRP A 259 14.78 6.28 -10.55
C TRP A 259 14.15 6.21 -9.15
N PHE A 260 14.13 5.02 -8.55
CA PHE A 260 13.57 4.84 -7.22
C PHE A 260 14.34 5.68 -6.17
N PHE A 261 15.67 5.65 -6.21
CA PHE A 261 16.48 6.47 -5.31
C PHE A 261 16.19 7.96 -5.50
N MET A 262 16.19 8.46 -6.73
CA MET A 262 15.89 9.87 -7.06
C MET A 262 14.51 10.26 -6.55
N SER A 263 13.48 9.48 -6.87
CA SER A 263 12.10 9.79 -6.47
C SER A 263 11.89 9.73 -4.95
N ALA A 264 12.62 8.85 -4.26
CA ALA A 264 12.60 8.75 -2.82
C ALA A 264 13.28 9.96 -2.16
N VAL A 265 14.51 10.30 -2.56
CA VAL A 265 15.26 11.38 -1.92
C VAL A 265 14.66 12.77 -2.17
N THR A 266 14.03 12.98 -3.33
CA THR A 266 13.35 14.24 -3.68
C THR A 266 11.91 14.32 -3.17
N GLY A 267 11.36 13.25 -2.61
CA GLY A 267 9.95 13.21 -2.22
C GLY A 267 8.97 13.40 -3.39
N ARG A 268 9.36 12.99 -4.62
CA ARG A 268 8.68 13.31 -5.90
C ARG A 268 7.17 13.04 -5.90
N TYR A 269 6.71 11.99 -5.21
CA TYR A 269 5.31 11.57 -5.19
C TYR A 269 4.64 11.75 -3.82
N THR A 270 5.07 12.72 -3.02
CA THR A 270 4.51 12.97 -1.68
C THR A 270 3.41 14.03 -1.66
N GLY A 271 3.40 14.97 -2.61
CA GLY A 271 2.41 16.07 -2.66
C GLY A 271 1.19 15.71 -3.51
N SER A 272 1.32 15.81 -4.83
CA SER A 272 0.27 15.48 -5.80
C SER A 272 0.68 14.28 -6.67
N PRO A 273 0.64 13.05 -6.13
CA PRO A 273 1.26 11.89 -6.77
C PRO A 273 0.70 11.60 -8.16
N GLU A 274 -0.63 11.63 -8.33
CA GLU A 274 -1.26 11.35 -9.64
C GLU A 274 -0.82 12.34 -10.74
N SER A 275 -0.69 13.61 -10.39
CA SER A 275 -0.27 14.64 -11.36
C SER A 275 1.21 14.48 -11.75
N ALA A 276 2.05 14.17 -10.76
CA ALA A 276 3.47 13.94 -11.02
C ALA A 276 3.69 12.66 -11.86
N MET A 277 3.01 11.57 -11.53
CA MET A 277 3.05 10.32 -12.28
C MET A 277 2.53 10.50 -13.72
N GLU A 278 1.41 11.20 -13.90
CA GLU A 278 0.85 11.51 -15.24
C GLU A 278 1.83 12.31 -16.10
N SER A 279 2.52 13.31 -15.49
CA SER A 279 3.56 14.09 -16.16
C SER A 279 4.75 13.22 -16.57
N ASP A 280 5.19 12.32 -15.69
CA ASP A 280 6.31 11.43 -15.97
C ASP A 280 5.96 10.42 -17.07
N LEU A 281 4.76 9.83 -17.04
CA LEU A 281 4.28 8.94 -18.10
C LEU A 281 4.17 9.69 -19.45
N ALA A 282 3.71 10.94 -19.43
CA ALA A 282 3.63 11.75 -20.65
C ALA A 282 5.02 11.98 -21.29
N ARG A 283 6.06 12.16 -20.49
CA ARG A 283 7.45 12.28 -20.96
C ARG A 283 8.00 11.01 -21.58
N LEU A 284 7.45 9.85 -21.22
CA LEU A 284 7.86 8.54 -21.70
C LEU A 284 7.02 8.04 -22.89
N ARG A 285 5.96 8.77 -23.29
CA ARG A 285 4.98 8.31 -24.28
C ARG A 285 5.60 7.87 -25.61
N ASP A 286 6.60 8.62 -26.09
CA ASP A 286 7.26 8.36 -27.38
C ASP A 286 8.57 7.56 -27.20
N ALA A 287 8.75 6.87 -26.07
CA ALA A 287 9.90 6.02 -25.86
C ALA A 287 9.63 4.64 -26.49
N GLU A 288 9.85 4.53 -27.80
CA GLU A 288 9.51 3.34 -28.58
C GLU A 288 10.58 2.23 -28.50
N ASN A 289 11.76 2.53 -27.96
CA ASN A 289 12.86 1.57 -27.87
C ASN A 289 13.63 1.70 -26.55
N PRO A 290 14.42 0.67 -26.17
CA PRO A 290 15.15 0.64 -24.90
C PRO A 290 16.08 1.83 -24.68
N GLU A 291 16.79 2.28 -25.71
CA GLU A 291 17.75 3.39 -25.59
C GLU A 291 17.06 4.69 -25.25
N ILE A 292 15.98 5.04 -25.97
CA ILE A 292 15.19 6.25 -25.72
C ILE A 292 14.55 6.19 -24.32
N PHE A 293 14.00 5.04 -23.94
CA PHE A 293 13.37 4.86 -22.63
C PHE A 293 14.36 5.10 -21.49
N VAL A 294 15.52 4.47 -21.53
CA VAL A 294 16.58 4.63 -20.53
C VAL A 294 17.11 6.05 -20.49
N THR A 295 17.40 6.64 -21.66
CA THR A 295 17.90 8.01 -21.73
C THR A 295 16.92 9.02 -21.14
N ARG A 296 15.62 8.88 -21.39
CA ARG A 296 14.61 9.78 -20.82
C ARG A 296 14.50 9.65 -19.30
N LEU A 297 14.54 8.43 -18.77
CA LEU A 297 14.57 8.22 -17.32
C LEU A 297 15.83 8.84 -16.69
N GLN A 298 16.99 8.68 -17.32
CA GLN A 298 18.23 9.32 -16.87
C GLN A 298 18.15 10.84 -16.88
N GLN A 299 17.66 11.44 -17.94
CA GLN A 299 17.49 12.90 -18.05
C GLN A 299 16.58 13.45 -16.95
N ILE A 300 15.47 12.74 -16.62
CA ILE A 300 14.59 13.16 -15.52
C ILE A 300 15.32 13.07 -14.18
N CYS A 301 16.13 12.04 -13.96
CA CYS A 301 16.96 11.92 -12.76
C CYS A 301 17.98 13.05 -12.65
N GLU A 302 18.68 13.38 -13.73
CA GLU A 302 19.69 14.45 -13.78
C GLU A 302 19.09 15.83 -13.54
N ILE A 303 17.93 16.14 -14.16
CA ILE A 303 17.21 17.39 -13.93
C ILE A 303 16.72 17.52 -12.48
N SER A 304 16.38 16.40 -11.84
CA SER A 304 15.90 16.37 -10.46
C SER A 304 17.02 16.43 -9.43
N LEU A 305 18.21 15.90 -9.74
CA LEU A 305 19.37 15.79 -8.86
C LEU A 305 20.52 16.68 -9.35
N THR A 306 20.24 17.98 -9.45
CA THR A 306 21.23 19.00 -9.87
C THR A 306 22.35 19.14 -8.84
N ASN A 307 23.43 19.85 -9.22
CA ASN A 307 24.48 20.19 -8.28
C ASN A 307 23.95 20.98 -7.08
N ASP A 308 23.03 21.92 -7.29
CA ASP A 308 22.39 22.71 -6.21
C ASP A 308 21.55 21.83 -5.28
N TYR A 309 20.93 20.77 -5.83
CA TYR A 309 20.23 19.79 -4.99
C TYR A 309 21.19 19.13 -3.98
N TRP A 310 22.35 18.68 -4.45
CA TRP A 310 23.35 17.99 -3.61
C TRP A 310 24.06 18.91 -2.62
N THR A 311 24.37 20.15 -3.03
CA THR A 311 25.18 21.08 -2.24
C THR A 311 24.36 21.97 -1.31
N THR A 312 23.08 22.17 -1.58
CA THR A 312 22.22 23.09 -0.84
C THR A 312 20.96 22.42 -0.30
N THR A 313 20.13 21.83 -1.18
CA THR A 313 18.81 21.33 -0.80
C THR A 313 18.93 20.14 0.14
N LEU A 314 19.65 19.09 -0.24
CA LEU A 314 19.79 17.88 0.55
C LEU A 314 20.45 18.12 1.93
N PRO A 315 21.54 18.90 2.07
CA PRO A 315 22.09 19.21 3.39
C PRO A 315 21.09 19.91 4.30
N ASN A 316 20.33 20.88 3.80
CA ASN A 316 19.30 21.58 4.56
C ASN A 316 18.17 20.63 4.98
N ASP A 317 17.70 19.77 4.07
CA ASP A 317 16.69 18.76 4.38
C ASP A 317 17.17 17.79 5.47
N LEU A 318 18.44 17.34 5.39
CA LEU A 318 19.03 16.46 6.38
C LEU A 318 19.23 17.14 7.75
N ALA A 319 19.57 18.42 7.77
CA ALA A 319 19.73 19.19 8.99
C ALA A 319 18.42 19.36 9.76
N THR A 320 17.30 19.55 9.04
CA THR A 320 15.98 19.81 9.60
C THR A 320 15.06 18.59 9.62
N SER A 321 15.50 17.46 9.06
CA SER A 321 14.64 16.30 8.82
C SER A 321 14.14 15.62 10.09
N SER A 322 12.87 15.24 10.05
CA SER A 322 12.29 14.33 11.04
C SER A 322 12.87 12.91 10.88
N PRO A 323 12.72 12.03 11.90
CA PRO A 323 13.15 10.62 11.79
C PRO A 323 12.49 9.82 10.66
N ARG A 324 11.45 10.36 10.03
CA ARG A 324 10.69 9.73 8.92
C ARG A 324 10.79 10.52 7.60
N SER A 325 11.79 11.40 7.45
CA SER A 325 11.93 12.18 6.23
C SER A 325 12.43 11.34 5.06
N PRO A 326 11.97 11.62 3.83
CA PRO A 326 12.45 10.97 2.62
C PRO A 326 13.97 11.07 2.44
N SER A 327 14.53 12.26 2.69
CA SER A 327 15.97 12.54 2.61
C SER A 327 16.80 11.71 3.59
N LEU A 328 16.31 11.51 4.83
CA LEU A 328 17.00 10.67 5.80
C LEU A 328 16.99 9.19 5.39
N PHE A 329 15.89 8.68 4.87
CA PHE A 329 15.82 7.30 4.38
C PHE A 329 16.74 7.07 3.17
N ALA A 330 16.80 8.04 2.24
CA ALA A 330 17.73 7.98 1.13
C ALA A 330 19.19 8.10 1.60
N TYR A 331 19.49 8.87 2.64
CA TYR A 331 20.81 8.91 3.27
C TYR A 331 21.18 7.53 3.85
N HIS A 332 20.27 6.85 4.55
CA HIS A 332 20.51 5.48 5.02
C HIS A 332 20.74 4.52 3.85
N ALA A 333 19.97 4.65 2.76
CA ALA A 333 20.18 3.84 1.57
C ALA A 333 21.56 4.08 0.93
N ALA A 334 22.03 5.33 0.90
CA ALA A 334 23.40 5.66 0.45
C ALA A 334 24.47 5.02 1.35
N LEU A 335 24.29 5.03 2.67
CA LEU A 335 25.20 4.33 3.60
C LEU A 335 25.24 2.82 3.35
N VAL A 336 24.10 2.22 3.01
CA VAL A 336 24.02 0.80 2.61
C VAL A 336 24.82 0.54 1.33
N LEU A 337 24.70 1.40 0.32
CA LEU A 337 25.43 1.28 -0.95
C LEU A 337 26.94 1.46 -0.77
N LEU A 338 27.34 2.31 0.14
CA LEU A 338 28.76 2.58 0.47
C LEU A 338 29.35 1.52 1.41
N ASP A 339 28.59 0.50 1.80
CA ASP A 339 28.98 -0.49 2.80
C ASP A 339 29.52 0.14 4.09
N ALA A 340 28.91 1.25 4.52
CA ALA A 340 29.39 2.05 5.63
C ALA A 340 29.28 1.29 6.96
N PRO A 341 30.32 1.38 7.84
CA PRO A 341 30.23 0.88 9.21
C PRO A 341 29.33 1.82 10.04
N ALA A 342 28.70 1.28 11.07
CA ALA A 342 28.04 2.09 12.09
C ALA A 342 29.10 2.81 12.95
N LEU A 343 28.77 4.03 13.40
CA LEU A 343 29.67 4.84 14.21
C LEU A 343 30.05 4.08 15.51
N PHE A 344 31.35 4.04 15.84
CA PHE A 344 31.91 3.32 16.99
C PHE A 344 31.65 1.82 17.01
N SER A 345 31.38 1.19 15.85
CA SER A 345 31.11 -0.23 15.74
C SER A 345 31.72 -0.82 14.45
N ASN A 346 31.99 -2.13 14.45
CA ASN A 346 32.35 -2.86 13.23
C ASN A 346 31.12 -3.37 12.46
N ALA A 347 29.92 -3.20 13.00
CA ALA A 347 28.69 -3.61 12.34
C ALA A 347 28.45 -2.74 11.09
N ARG A 348 27.95 -3.35 10.02
CA ARG A 348 27.59 -2.63 8.80
C ARG A 348 26.17 -2.11 8.88
N ILE A 349 25.92 -0.89 8.38
CA ILE A 349 24.59 -0.29 8.34
C ILE A 349 23.60 -1.19 7.58
N LYS A 350 24.06 -1.84 6.50
CA LYS A 350 23.23 -2.77 5.72
C LYS A 350 22.68 -3.94 6.55
N ASP A 351 23.48 -4.45 7.50
CA ASP A 351 23.09 -5.59 8.34
C ASP A 351 22.15 -5.16 9.48
N LEU A 352 22.35 -3.94 9.99
CA LEU A 352 21.49 -3.35 11.02
C LEU A 352 20.10 -2.95 10.48
N LEU A 353 20.01 -2.64 9.19
CA LEU A 353 18.76 -2.28 8.52
C LEU A 353 18.05 -3.49 7.87
N ASP A 354 18.66 -4.68 7.92
CA ASP A 354 18.04 -5.90 7.39
C ASP A 354 16.79 -6.27 8.20
N PRO A 355 15.64 -6.53 7.54
CA PRO A 355 14.41 -6.90 8.25
C PRO A 355 14.50 -8.22 9.05
N ALA A 356 15.45 -9.09 8.73
CA ALA A 356 15.71 -10.30 9.51
C ALA A 356 16.46 -10.02 10.83
N THR A 357 17.04 -8.84 10.99
CA THR A 357 17.69 -8.43 12.22
C THR A 357 16.64 -7.95 13.22
N HIS A 358 16.22 -8.83 14.13
CA HIS A 358 15.29 -8.50 15.20
C HIS A 358 15.99 -7.74 16.32
N ALA A 359 15.75 -6.43 16.41
CA ALA A 359 16.10 -5.63 17.59
C ALA A 359 14.80 -5.15 18.25
N SER A 360 14.76 -5.23 19.58
CA SER A 360 13.63 -4.68 20.39
C SER A 360 13.56 -3.15 20.33
N ARG A 361 14.60 -2.49 19.79
CA ARG A 361 14.70 -1.04 19.57
C ARG A 361 15.17 -0.77 18.15
N SER A 362 15.08 0.49 17.70
CA SER A 362 15.65 0.92 16.43
C SER A 362 17.12 0.51 16.36
N ALA A 363 17.48 -0.28 15.36
CA ALA A 363 18.86 -0.76 15.19
C ALA A 363 19.82 0.36 14.76
N VAL A 364 19.29 1.47 14.23
CA VAL A 364 20.06 2.65 13.81
C VAL A 364 19.40 3.88 14.40
N GLU A 365 20.15 4.58 15.26
CA GLU A 365 19.72 5.83 15.90
C GLU A 365 20.68 6.97 15.55
N ARG A 366 20.14 8.19 15.48
CA ARG A 366 20.95 9.41 15.33
C ARG A 366 21.46 9.81 16.70
N HIS A 367 22.78 9.84 16.87
CA HIS A 367 23.41 10.35 18.06
C HIS A 367 23.98 11.75 17.85
N HIS A 368 23.83 12.60 18.88
CA HIS A 368 24.58 13.83 18.94
C HIS A 368 26.03 13.50 19.35
N LEU A 369 26.99 13.91 18.53
CA LEU A 369 28.41 13.78 18.88
C LEU A 369 28.77 14.68 20.07
N TYR A 370 28.04 15.80 20.20
CA TYR A 370 28.15 16.72 21.32
C TYR A 370 26.79 16.84 22.04
N PRO A 371 26.75 16.90 23.37
CA PRO A 371 25.53 17.12 24.11
C PRO A 371 24.83 18.42 23.67
N LYS A 372 23.50 18.40 23.55
CA LYS A 372 22.71 19.58 23.13
C LYS A 372 22.94 20.83 23.98
N GLY A 373 23.38 20.68 25.23
CA GLY A 373 23.68 21.77 26.13
C GLY A 373 25.01 22.48 25.84
N TYR A 374 25.78 22.01 24.83
CA TYR A 374 27.04 22.66 24.39
C TYR A 374 26.88 23.42 23.05
N LEU A 375 25.71 23.37 22.46
CA LEU A 375 25.32 24.13 21.28
C LEU A 375 24.36 25.24 21.66
#